data_50063378e9f41338a82b9c30ecf84bfc
#
_entry.id   50063378e9f41338a82b9c30ecf84bfc
#
_cell.length_a   1.000
_cell.length_b   1.000
_cell.length_c   1.000
_cell.angle_alpha   90.00
_cell.angle_beta   90.00
_cell.angle_gamma   90.00
#
_symmetry.space_group_name_H-M   'P 1'
#
loop_
_entity.id
_entity.type
_entity.pdbx_description
1 polymer ?
#
loop_
_entity_poly.entity_id
_entity_poly.type
_entity_poly.pdbx_seq_one_letter_code
_entity_poly.pdbx_strand_id
1 'polypeptide(L)' 'MAKLHITWVKSSIGYADDQRRTLKALGLRRLNQRVSHDDTASIRGMINKVRHLVKVEVS' A
#
# COMPACT_ATOMS: atom_id res chain seq x y z
N MET A 1 -13.62 -8.73 -11.94
CA MET A 1 -13.23 -8.63 -10.54
C MET A 1 -12.51 -7.33 -10.29
N ALA A 2 -12.72 -6.76 -9.11
CA ALA A 2 -12.16 -5.46 -8.80
C ALA A 2 -10.65 -5.52 -8.56
N LYS A 3 -9.97 -4.49 -9.00
CA LYS A 3 -8.54 -4.31 -8.72
C LYS A 3 -8.34 -3.09 -7.84
N LEU A 4 -7.35 -3.17 -6.97
CA LEU A 4 -6.95 -2.06 -6.12
C LEU A 4 -5.65 -1.48 -6.63
N HIS A 5 -5.65 -0.18 -6.90
CA HIS A 5 -4.45 0.54 -7.33
C HIS A 5 -3.94 1.35 -6.15
N ILE A 6 -2.73 1.08 -5.74
CA ILE A 6 -2.16 1.64 -4.53
C ILE A 6 -0.96 2.48 -4.91
N THR A 7 -0.98 3.76 -4.53
CA THR A 7 0.12 4.69 -4.77
C THR A 7 0.68 5.14 -3.43
N TRP A 8 1.99 5.04 -3.28
CA TRP A 8 2.66 5.51 -2.07
C TRP A 8 2.85 7.02 -2.17
N VAL A 9 2.11 7.78 -1.35
CA VAL A 9 2.07 9.24 -1.47
C VAL A 9 2.78 10.00 -0.36
N LYS A 10 3.05 9.35 0.79
CA LYS A 10 3.72 10.01 1.91
C LYS A 10 4.99 9.26 2.30
N SER A 11 6.04 10.01 2.66
CA SER A 11 7.30 9.41 3.11
C SER A 11 7.08 8.52 4.32
N SER A 12 7.81 7.42 4.38
CA SER A 12 7.80 6.51 5.52
C SER A 12 8.85 6.84 6.56
N ILE A 13 9.52 7.98 6.44
CA ILE A 13 10.53 8.39 7.41
C ILE A 13 9.85 8.60 8.77
N GLY A 14 10.38 7.94 9.80
CA GLY A 14 9.82 8.03 11.14
C GLY A 14 8.70 7.04 11.44
N TYR A 15 8.31 6.22 10.49
CA TYR A 15 7.28 5.19 10.71
C TYR A 15 7.91 3.87 11.16
N ALA A 16 7.09 3.03 11.79
CA ALA A 16 7.52 1.75 12.33
C ALA A 16 7.95 0.77 11.23
N ASP A 17 8.84 -0.16 11.59
CA ASP A 17 9.36 -1.15 10.65
C ASP A 17 8.27 -2.04 10.06
N ASP A 18 7.24 -2.38 10.84
CA ASP A 18 6.15 -3.21 10.35
C ASP A 18 5.37 -2.52 9.22
N GLN A 19 5.25 -1.20 9.27
CA GLN A 19 4.63 -0.43 8.19
C GLN A 19 5.50 -0.49 6.92
N ARG A 20 6.81 -0.37 7.07
CA ARG A 20 7.74 -0.52 5.93
C ARG A 20 7.66 -1.91 5.34
N ARG A 21 7.58 -2.93 6.17
CA ARG A 21 7.43 -4.32 5.72
C ARG A 21 6.13 -4.51 4.95
N THR A 22 5.07 -3.90 5.41
CA THR A 22 3.77 -3.96 4.73
C THR A 22 3.84 -3.31 3.36
N LEU A 23 4.49 -2.15 3.25
CA LEU A 23 4.69 -1.49 1.96
C LEU A 23 5.50 -2.38 1.00
N LYS A 24 6.54 -3.02 1.49
CA LYS A 24 7.34 -3.95 0.68
C LYS A 24 6.53 -5.15 0.25
N ALA A 25 5.70 -5.68 1.13
CA ALA A 25 4.83 -6.82 0.81
C ALA A 25 3.83 -6.45 -0.29
N LEU A 26 3.40 -5.20 -0.34
CA LEU A 26 2.53 -4.70 -1.41
C LEU A 26 3.29 -4.44 -2.73
N GLY A 27 4.61 -4.44 -2.68
CA GLY A 27 5.45 -4.17 -3.85
C GLY A 27 5.85 -2.71 -3.97
N LEU A 28 5.58 -1.89 -2.97
CA LEU A 28 5.93 -0.47 -2.96
C LEU A 28 7.32 -0.30 -2.36
N ARG A 29 8.24 0.24 -3.13
CA ARG A 29 9.63 0.43 -2.69
C ARG A 29 10.08 1.88 -2.70
N ARG A 30 9.35 2.75 -3.39
CA ARG A 30 9.69 4.17 -3.48
C ARG A 30 8.43 5.01 -3.42
N LEU A 31 8.64 6.26 -3.03
CA LEU A 31 7.58 7.25 -3.02
C LEU A 31 7.05 7.46 -4.45
N ASN A 32 5.76 7.65 -4.55
CA ASN A 32 5.05 7.86 -5.82
C ASN A 32 4.98 6.60 -6.71
N GLN A 33 5.47 5.47 -6.24
CA GLN A 33 5.31 4.21 -6.96
C GLN A 33 3.86 3.75 -6.87
N ARG A 34 3.35 3.18 -7.95
CA ARG A 34 2.00 2.64 -8.02
C ARG A 34 2.06 1.15 -8.31
N VAL A 35 1.22 0.39 -7.60
CA VAL A 35 1.05 -1.04 -7.85
C VAL A 35 -0.42 -1.36 -7.91
N SER A 36 -0.77 -2.48 -8.52
CA SER A 36 -2.14 -2.97 -8.54
C SER A 36 -2.18 -4.40 -8.00
N HIS A 37 -3.23 -4.70 -7.26
CA HIS A 37 -3.46 -6.01 -6.66
C HIS A 37 -4.93 -6.36 -6.79
N ASP A 38 -5.22 -7.65 -6.72
CA ASP A 38 -6.60 -8.10 -6.65
C ASP A 38 -7.22 -7.67 -5.31
N ASP A 39 -8.51 -7.37 -5.34
CA ASP A 39 -9.24 -6.98 -4.15
C ASP A 39 -9.53 -8.22 -3.29
N THR A 40 -8.61 -8.53 -2.39
CA THR A 40 -8.74 -9.65 -1.47
C THR A 40 -8.67 -9.16 -0.03
N ALA A 41 -9.15 -9.98 0.91
CA ALA A 41 -9.09 -9.65 2.33
C ALA A 41 -7.65 -9.45 2.80
N SER A 42 -6.71 -10.26 2.30
CA SER A 42 -5.29 -10.14 2.65
C SER A 42 -4.73 -8.79 2.22
N ILE A 43 -5.01 -8.38 0.98
CA ILE A 43 -4.52 -7.09 0.45
C ILE A 43 -5.17 -5.94 1.20
N ARG A 44 -6.47 -6.01 1.47
CA ARG A 44 -7.16 -4.96 2.23
C ARG A 44 -6.60 -4.83 3.65
N GLY A 45 -6.26 -5.93 4.29
CA GLY A 45 -5.63 -5.91 5.61
C GLY A 45 -4.29 -5.22 5.60
N MET A 46 -3.46 -5.49 4.60
CA MET A 46 -2.16 -4.82 4.44
C MET A 46 -2.34 -3.32 4.18
N ILE A 47 -3.25 -2.96 3.29
CA ILE A 47 -3.54 -1.57 2.98
C ILE A 47 -4.00 -0.82 4.22
N ASN A 48 -4.85 -1.45 5.02
CA ASN A 48 -5.38 -0.81 6.24
C ASN A 48 -4.29 -0.41 7.22
N LYS A 49 -3.18 -1.15 7.27
CA LYS A 49 -2.05 -0.82 8.13
C LYS A 49 -1.29 0.42 7.68
N VAL A 50 -1.30 0.71 6.38
CA VAL A 50 -0.52 1.79 5.80
C VAL A 50 -1.36 2.79 5.02
N ARG A 51 -2.67 2.76 5.19
CA ARG A 51 -3.59 3.63 4.41
C ARG A 51 -3.29 5.12 4.57
N HIS A 52 -2.70 5.51 5.68
CA HIS A 52 -2.30 6.89 5.92
C HIS A 52 -1.07 7.30 5.11
N LEU A 53 -0.40 6.34 4.47
CA LEU A 53 0.79 6.58 3.65
C LEU A 53 0.51 6.43 2.17
N VAL A 54 -0.60 5.83 1.81
CA VAL A 54 -0.89 5.47 0.43
C VAL A 54 -2.26 5.99 0.01
N LYS A 55 -2.44 6.12 -1.29
CA LYS A 55 -3.74 6.41 -1.90
C LYS A 55 -4.22 5.15 -2.59
N VAL A 56 -5.47 4.77 -2.34
CA VAL A 56 -6.05 3.56 -2.91
C VAL A 56 -7.19 3.94 -3.84
N GLU A 57 -7.18 3.37 -5.04
CA GLU A 57 -8.25 3.54 -6.01
C GLU A 57 -8.77 2.16 -6.41
N VAL A 58 -10.06 2.06 -6.58
CA VAL A 58 -10.71 0.81 -7.03
C VAL A 58 -11.10 0.98 -8.50
N SER A 59 -10.81 -0.03 -9.28
CA SER A 59 -11.22 -0.03 -10.68
C SER A 59 -11.96 -1.30 -11.06
#